data_106860d835d6146ccd14b2bc69c06d37
#
_entry.id   106860d835d6146ccd14b2bc69c06d37
#
_cell.length_a   1.000
_cell.length_b   1.000
_cell.length_c   1.000
_cell.angle_alpha   90.00
_cell.angle_beta   90.00
_cell.angle_gamma   90.00
#
_symmetry.space_group_name_H-M   'P 1'
#
loop_
_entity.id
_entity.type
_entity.pdbx_description
1 polymer ?
#
loop_
_entity_poly.entity_id
_entity_poly.type
_entity_poly.pdbx_seq_one_letter_code
_entity_poly.pdbx_strand_id
1 'polypeptide(L)' 'MGSGFEDGQQAQLELAGLRRTLKWTNIQREQLLDRLDLLRLDNQRLQERVDELERQLAETKHQQALF' A
#
# COMPACT_ATOMS: atom_id res chain seq x y z
N MET A 1 6.74 -49.89 -7.74
CA MET A 1 7.98 -49.17 -8.02
C MET A 1 7.80 -47.85 -8.80
N GLY A 2 6.61 -47.54 -9.27
CA GLY A 2 6.33 -46.25 -9.86
C GLY A 2 6.09 -45.12 -8.87
N SER A 3 5.82 -45.44 -7.59
CA SER A 3 5.41 -44.48 -6.57
C SER A 3 6.46 -43.39 -6.28
N GLY A 4 7.72 -43.74 -6.24
CA GLY A 4 8.80 -42.76 -5.97
C GLY A 4 8.98 -41.75 -7.08
N PHE A 5 8.79 -42.14 -8.34
CA PHE A 5 8.84 -41.24 -9.49
C PHE A 5 7.63 -40.34 -9.54
N GLU A 6 6.43 -40.87 -9.31
CA GLU A 6 5.18 -40.11 -9.27
C GLU A 6 5.18 -39.09 -8.13
N ASP A 7 5.66 -39.51 -6.94
CA ASP A 7 5.81 -38.64 -5.78
C ASP A 7 6.79 -37.51 -6.07
N GLY A 8 7.90 -37.79 -6.76
CA GLY A 8 8.86 -36.77 -7.17
C GLY A 8 8.27 -35.78 -8.16
N GLN A 9 7.50 -36.25 -9.14
CA GLN A 9 6.80 -35.38 -10.07
C GLN A 9 5.74 -34.51 -9.37
N GLN A 10 4.99 -35.13 -8.47
CA GLN A 10 3.99 -34.44 -7.69
C GLN A 10 4.62 -33.32 -6.84
N ALA A 11 5.73 -33.64 -6.17
CA ALA A 11 6.46 -32.65 -5.37
C ALA A 11 6.99 -31.51 -6.23
N GLN A 12 7.49 -31.77 -7.44
CA GLN A 12 7.95 -30.73 -8.36
C GLN A 12 6.83 -29.85 -8.85
N LEU A 13 5.65 -30.43 -9.13
CA LEU A 13 4.47 -29.66 -9.56
C LEU A 13 3.98 -28.77 -8.42
N GLU A 14 3.96 -29.29 -7.21
CA GLU A 14 3.58 -28.52 -6.01
C GLU A 14 4.56 -27.36 -5.79
N LEU A 15 5.85 -27.63 -5.89
CA LEU A 15 6.89 -26.60 -5.75
C LEU A 15 6.76 -25.50 -6.80
N ALA A 16 6.52 -25.88 -8.06
CA ALA A 16 6.30 -24.93 -9.13
C ALA A 16 5.07 -24.07 -8.87
N GLY A 17 3.98 -24.67 -8.36
CA GLY A 17 2.78 -23.97 -7.96
C GLY A 17 3.03 -22.98 -6.83
N LEU A 18 3.77 -23.38 -5.82
CA LEU A 18 4.14 -22.53 -4.68
C LEU A 18 5.03 -21.36 -5.12
N ARG A 19 5.99 -21.61 -6.00
CA ARG A 19 6.84 -20.54 -6.56
C ARG A 19 6.03 -19.51 -7.32
N ARG A 20 5.07 -19.97 -8.10
CA ARG A 20 4.17 -19.10 -8.86
C ARG A 20 3.31 -18.25 -7.95
N THR A 21 2.75 -18.87 -6.91
CA THR A 21 1.96 -18.19 -5.90
C THR A 21 2.79 -17.16 -5.13
N LEU A 22 4.00 -17.51 -4.75
CA LEU A 22 4.91 -16.60 -4.06
C LEU A 22 5.27 -15.39 -4.92
N LYS A 23 5.59 -15.64 -6.19
CA LYS A 23 5.90 -14.57 -7.15
C LYS A 23 4.73 -13.61 -7.29
N TRP A 24 3.52 -14.14 -7.43
CA TRP A 24 2.31 -13.35 -7.55
C TRP A 24 2.04 -12.54 -6.28
N THR A 25 2.18 -13.17 -5.12
CA THR A 25 2.00 -12.52 -3.82
C THR A 25 3.01 -11.38 -3.63
N ASN A 26 4.26 -11.57 -4.04
CA ASN A 26 5.28 -10.53 -3.98
C ASN A 26 4.93 -9.33 -4.87
N ILE A 27 4.42 -9.57 -6.07
CA ILE A 27 3.97 -8.51 -6.97
C ILE A 27 2.82 -7.72 -6.34
N GLN A 28 1.84 -8.41 -5.77
CA GLN A 28 0.72 -7.77 -5.10
C GLN A 28 1.19 -6.94 -3.90
N ARG A 29 2.12 -7.49 -3.12
CA ARG A 29 2.70 -6.76 -1.98
C ARG A 29 3.37 -5.48 -2.42
N GLU A 30 4.18 -5.52 -3.47
CA GLU A 30 4.84 -4.32 -4.00
C GLU A 30 3.83 -3.28 -4.47
N GLN A 31 2.79 -3.70 -5.17
CA GLN A 31 1.72 -2.81 -5.61
C GLN A 31 1.01 -2.15 -4.44
N LEU A 32 0.75 -2.90 -3.37
CA LEU A 32 0.13 -2.36 -2.17
C LEU A 32 1.04 -1.37 -1.43
N LEU A 33 2.34 -1.65 -1.38
CA LEU A 33 3.32 -0.73 -0.79
C LEU A 33 3.41 0.57 -1.58
N ASP A 34 3.42 0.51 -2.91
CA ASP A 34 3.42 1.69 -3.77
C ASP A 34 2.16 2.53 -3.55
N ARG A 35 1.01 1.87 -3.47
CA ARG A 35 -0.26 2.53 -3.19
C ARG A 35 -0.25 3.18 -1.80
N LEU A 36 0.32 2.51 -0.81
CA LEU A 36 0.46 3.06 0.53
C LEU A 36 1.32 4.33 0.54
N ASP A 37 2.43 4.32 -0.20
CA ASP A 37 3.29 5.49 -0.31
C ASP A 37 2.56 6.67 -0.95
N LEU A 38 1.77 6.43 -2.00
CA LEU A 38 0.95 7.46 -2.63
C LEU A 38 -0.09 8.02 -1.66
N LEU A 39 -0.74 7.16 -0.88
CA LEU A 39 -1.72 7.57 0.12
C LEU A 39 -1.08 8.40 1.23
N ARG A 40 0.14 8.08 1.63
CA ARG A 40 0.89 8.86 2.63
C ARG A 40 1.19 10.26 2.11
N LEU A 41 1.58 10.38 0.84
CA LEU A 41 1.81 11.68 0.20
C LEU A 41 0.52 12.49 0.12
N ASP A 42 -0.59 11.85 -0.25
CA ASP A 42 -1.89 12.50 -0.28
C ASP A 42 -2.33 12.97 1.11
N ASN A 43 -2.13 12.14 2.13
CA ASN A 43 -2.41 12.52 3.51
C ASN A 43 -1.58 13.72 3.96
N GLN A 44 -0.30 13.74 3.61
CA GLN A 44 0.57 14.86 3.94
C GLN A 44 0.07 16.15 3.27
N ARG A 45 -0.27 16.09 1.99
CA ARG A 45 -0.81 17.24 1.25
C ARG A 45 -2.13 17.75 1.84
N LEU A 46 -3.02 16.82 2.19
CA LEU A 46 -4.29 17.16 2.79
C LEU A 46 -4.10 17.79 4.16
N GLN A 47 -3.18 17.27 4.96
CA GLN A 47 -2.86 17.82 6.26
C GLN A 47 -2.31 19.25 6.14
N GLU A 48 -1.40 19.48 5.20
CA GLU A 48 -0.87 20.81 4.92
C GLU A 48 -1.98 21.76 4.49
N ARG A 49 -2.92 21.28 3.69
CA ARG A 49 -4.08 22.08 3.25
C ARG A 49 -5.00 22.41 4.41
N VAL A 50 -5.26 21.44 5.30
CA VAL A 50 -6.06 21.68 6.51
C VAL A 50 -5.39 22.71 7.39
N ASP A 51 -4.09 22.58 7.63
CA ASP A 51 -3.32 23.52 8.46
C ASP A 51 -3.38 24.94 7.88
N GLU A 52 -3.25 25.07 6.56
CA GLU A 52 -3.35 26.35 5.87
C GLU A 52 -4.74 26.96 6.00
N LEU A 53 -5.78 26.17 5.83
CA LEU A 53 -7.17 26.63 5.98
C LEU A 53 -7.48 27.05 7.42
N GLU A 54 -6.97 26.30 8.40
CA GLU A 54 -7.11 26.66 9.80
C GLU A 54 -6.43 27.99 10.12
N ARG A 55 -5.24 28.21 9.55
CA ARG A 55 -4.51 29.46 9.68
C ARG A 55 -5.30 30.63 9.08
N GLN A 56 -5.82 30.45 7.87
CA GLN A 56 -6.63 31.47 7.21
C GLN A 56 -7.90 31.77 8.01
N LEU A 57 -8.53 30.76 8.55
CA LEU A 57 -9.73 30.91 9.36
C LEU A 57 -9.42 31.68 10.65
N ALA A 58 -8.32 31.38 11.31
CA ALA A 58 -7.87 32.08 12.50
C ALA A 58 -7.59 33.55 12.21
N GLU A 59 -6.93 33.86 11.09
CA GLU A 59 -6.66 35.22 10.65
C GLU A 59 -7.96 35.98 10.38
N THR A 60 -8.91 35.35 9.68
CA THR A 60 -10.21 35.98 9.40
C THR A 60 -10.99 36.28 10.67
N LYS A 61 -11.00 35.34 11.63
CA LYS A 61 -11.65 35.56 12.92
C LYS A 61 -10.99 36.69 13.70
N HIS A 62 -9.65 36.75 13.66
CA HIS A 62 -8.92 37.82 14.33
C HIS A 62 -9.27 39.19 13.70
N GLN A 63 -9.31 39.28 12.37
CA GLN A 63 -9.70 40.51 11.68
C GLN A 63 -11.14 40.93 12.00
N GLN A 64 -12.07 39.98 12.07
CA GLN A 64 -13.46 40.25 12.47
C GLN A 64 -13.54 40.74 13.91
N ALA A 65 -12.71 40.25 14.80
CA ALA A 65 -12.68 40.68 16.18
C ALA A 65 -12.12 42.10 16.36
N LEU A 66 -11.31 42.59 15.39
CA LEU A 66 -10.75 43.95 15.40
C LEU A 66 -11.73 44.99 14.88
N PHE A 67 -12.76 44.57 14.17
CA PHE A 67 -13.79 45.40 13.62
C PHE A 67 -15.08 45.31 14.46
#